data_666e83465455f054394066c56121f55c
#
_entry.id   666e83465455f054394066c56121f55c
#
_cell.length_a   1.000
_cell.length_b   1.000
_cell.length_c   1.000
_cell.angle_alpha   90.00
_cell.angle_beta   90.00
_cell.angle_gamma   90.00
#
_symmetry.space_group_name_H-M   'P 1'
#
loop_
_entity.id
_entity.type
_entity.pdbx_description
1 polymer ?
#
loop_
_entity_poly.entity_id
_entity_poly.type
_entity_poly.pdbx_seq_one_letter_code
_entity_poly.pdbx_strand_id
1 'polypeptide(L)'
;MATSGTTAFDLDIDDIIEEAYERCGVRTNSGKDLKSARRSLNILFSEWGNRGVHLWKVELKEQLLTAGTSTYTAPTNTNDILEAYISTTTGTTSSTNDVSLTKISRSEYAALPNKGSTGQPSQYYVDRQTTPTITLYQTPDASTYTYVNYYYL
;
A
#
# COMPACT_ATOMS: atom_id res chain seq x y z
N MET A 1 -0.89 17.43 -38.37
CA MET A 1 -0.84 18.21 -37.11
C MET A 1 -0.03 17.38 -36.10
N ALA A 2 1.02 17.97 -35.56
CA ALA A 2 1.80 17.32 -34.51
C ALA A 2 0.97 17.37 -33.22
N THR A 3 0.80 16.23 -32.56
CA THR A 3 0.23 16.18 -31.21
C THR A 3 1.27 16.72 -30.23
N SER A 4 0.84 17.32 -29.13
CA SER A 4 1.74 17.91 -28.10
C SER A 4 2.69 16.89 -27.45
N GLY A 5 2.50 15.61 -27.72
CA GLY A 5 3.34 14.53 -27.19
C GLY A 5 3.13 14.24 -25.70
N THR A 6 2.24 14.95 -25.02
CA THR A 6 1.89 14.71 -23.62
C THR A 6 0.42 14.35 -23.49
N THR A 7 0.12 13.24 -22.84
CA THR A 7 -1.23 12.80 -22.45
C THR A 7 -1.51 13.09 -20.98
N ALA A 8 -0.58 13.75 -20.28
CA ALA A 8 -0.74 14.10 -18.88
C ALA A 8 -1.77 15.23 -18.75
N PHE A 9 -2.86 14.95 -18.07
CA PHE A 9 -3.83 15.91 -17.60
C PHE A 9 -3.50 16.20 -16.13
N ASP A 10 -2.91 17.36 -15.89
CA ASP A 10 -2.54 17.80 -14.55
C ASP A 10 -3.38 19.03 -14.22
N LEU A 11 -4.38 18.83 -13.38
CA LEU A 11 -5.27 19.87 -12.89
C LEU A 11 -4.94 20.15 -11.43
N ASP A 12 -4.61 21.41 -11.11
CA ASP A 12 -4.33 21.78 -9.73
C ASP A 12 -5.62 21.67 -8.89
N ILE A 13 -5.47 21.23 -7.64
CA ILE A 13 -6.58 21.13 -6.68
C ILE A 13 -7.26 22.50 -6.50
N ASP A 14 -6.52 23.57 -6.57
CA ASP A 14 -7.06 24.93 -6.45
C ASP A 14 -7.98 25.29 -7.62
N ASP A 15 -7.61 24.91 -8.85
CA ASP A 15 -8.44 25.10 -10.04
C ASP A 15 -9.76 24.33 -9.93
N ILE A 16 -9.70 23.08 -9.40
CA ILE A 16 -10.91 22.27 -9.16
C ILE A 16 -11.84 22.95 -8.14
N ILE A 17 -11.26 23.51 -7.09
CA ILE A 17 -12.02 24.18 -6.04
C ILE A 17 -12.65 25.47 -6.59
N GLU A 18 -11.92 26.27 -7.35
CA GLU A 18 -12.43 27.50 -7.97
C GLU A 18 -13.58 27.19 -8.94
N GLU A 19 -13.40 26.21 -9.82
CA GLU A 19 -14.46 25.74 -10.73
C GLU A 19 -15.71 25.29 -9.96
N ALA A 20 -15.54 24.57 -8.83
CA ALA A 20 -16.66 24.13 -8.01
C ALA A 20 -17.43 25.31 -7.39
N TYR A 21 -16.72 26.32 -6.92
CA TYR A 21 -17.33 27.55 -6.38
C TYR A 21 -18.06 28.34 -7.47
N GLU A 22 -17.48 28.48 -8.66
CA GLU A 22 -18.11 29.14 -9.80
C GLU A 22 -19.41 28.45 -10.20
N ARG A 23 -19.43 27.11 -10.24
CA ARG A 23 -20.65 26.34 -10.52
C ARG A 23 -21.74 26.52 -9.44
N CYS A 24 -21.34 26.77 -8.20
CA CYS A 24 -22.26 27.11 -7.11
C CYS A 24 -22.69 28.58 -7.14
N GLY A 25 -22.18 29.40 -8.05
CA GLY A 25 -22.48 30.83 -8.13
C GLY A 25 -21.84 31.68 -7.02
N VAL A 26 -20.85 31.13 -6.33
CA VAL A 26 -20.14 31.79 -5.23
C VAL A 26 -18.72 32.10 -5.67
N ARG A 27 -18.24 33.33 -5.42
CA ARG A 27 -16.85 33.69 -5.67
C ARG A 27 -15.99 33.34 -4.47
N THR A 28 -14.82 32.73 -4.71
CA THR A 28 -13.79 32.52 -3.69
C THR A 28 -13.14 33.86 -3.37
N ASN A 29 -13.50 34.45 -2.24
CA ASN A 29 -12.99 35.77 -1.88
C ASN A 29 -11.88 35.75 -0.83
N SER A 30 -11.51 34.58 -0.28
CA SER A 30 -10.48 34.53 0.74
C SER A 30 -9.74 33.18 0.78
N GLY A 31 -8.45 33.23 1.13
CA GLY A 31 -7.64 32.03 1.35
C GLY A 31 -8.17 31.12 2.49
N LYS A 32 -9.15 31.58 3.27
CA LYS A 32 -9.86 30.77 4.28
C LYS A 32 -10.81 29.78 3.61
N ASP A 33 -11.48 30.22 2.54
CA ASP A 33 -12.42 29.39 1.79
C ASP A 33 -11.69 28.24 1.08
N LEU A 34 -10.55 28.54 0.44
CA LEU A 34 -9.69 27.53 -0.17
C LEU A 34 -9.18 26.51 0.87
N LYS A 35 -8.73 26.96 2.05
CA LYS A 35 -8.30 26.07 3.13
C LYS A 35 -9.42 25.17 3.64
N SER A 36 -10.64 25.70 3.73
CA SER A 36 -11.82 24.96 4.15
C SER A 36 -12.19 23.91 3.11
N ALA A 37 -12.20 24.28 1.83
CA ALA A 37 -12.48 23.37 0.73
C ALA A 37 -11.45 22.24 0.61
N ARG A 38 -10.14 22.55 0.70
CA ARG A 38 -9.07 21.53 0.73
C ARG A 38 -9.25 20.55 1.89
N ARG A 39 -9.65 21.04 3.08
CA ARG A 39 -9.93 20.16 4.23
C ARG A 39 -11.09 19.23 3.94
N SER A 40 -12.19 19.75 3.39
CA SER A 40 -13.36 18.96 3.02
C SER A 40 -13.01 17.90 1.98
N LEU A 41 -12.18 18.25 0.99
CA LEU A 41 -11.71 17.32 -0.04
C LEU A 41 -10.85 16.20 0.57
N ASN A 42 -9.94 16.54 1.48
CA ASN A 42 -9.12 15.54 2.18
C ASN A 42 -9.97 14.58 3.04
N ILE A 43 -11.02 15.09 3.67
CA ILE A 43 -11.97 14.24 4.42
C ILE A 43 -12.71 13.31 3.45
N LEU A 44 -13.15 13.82 2.30
CA LEU A 44 -13.82 13.02 1.27
C LEU A 44 -12.92 11.91 0.74
N PHE A 45 -11.68 12.21 0.43
CA PHE A 45 -10.72 11.19 -0.02
C PHE A 45 -10.44 10.14 1.05
N SER A 46 -10.38 10.55 2.32
CA SER A 46 -10.23 9.61 3.43
C SER A 46 -11.45 8.70 3.57
N GLU A 47 -12.66 9.25 3.40
CA GLU A 47 -13.90 8.48 3.39
C GLU A 47 -13.94 7.48 2.22
N TRP A 48 -13.55 7.91 1.02
CA TRP A 48 -13.47 7.02 -0.14
C TRP A 48 -12.47 5.89 0.09
N GLY A 49 -11.31 6.19 0.69
CA GLY A 49 -10.34 5.17 1.09
C GLY A 49 -10.93 4.13 2.03
N ASN A 50 -11.73 4.55 3.01
CA ASN A 50 -12.42 3.64 3.94
C ASN A 50 -13.53 2.81 3.28
N ARG A 51 -14.11 3.29 2.19
CA ARG A 51 -15.12 2.56 1.39
C ARG A 51 -14.51 1.61 0.36
N GLY A 52 -13.19 1.45 0.33
CA GLY A 52 -12.48 0.58 -0.61
C GLY A 52 -12.16 1.23 -1.96
N VAL A 53 -12.43 2.52 -2.14
CA VAL A 53 -12.02 3.29 -3.32
C VAL A 53 -10.64 3.88 -3.04
N HIS A 54 -9.60 3.08 -3.22
CA HIS A 54 -8.24 3.46 -2.81
C HIS A 54 -7.14 3.07 -3.82
N LEU A 55 -7.52 2.72 -5.05
CA LEU A 55 -6.57 2.22 -6.07
C LEU A 55 -5.38 3.15 -6.32
N TRP A 56 -5.55 4.46 -6.18
CA TRP A 56 -4.47 5.44 -6.32
C TRP A 56 -3.48 5.48 -5.15
N LYS A 57 -3.77 4.77 -4.04
CA LYS A 57 -2.92 4.69 -2.86
C LYS A 57 -2.19 3.35 -2.75
N VAL A 58 -2.49 2.40 -3.64
CA VAL A 58 -1.89 1.06 -3.59
C VAL A 58 -0.53 1.12 -4.26
N GLU A 59 0.48 0.75 -3.51
CA GLU A 59 1.85 0.65 -3.98
C GLU A 59 2.41 -0.76 -3.78
N LEU A 60 3.33 -1.17 -4.64
CA LEU A 60 4.06 -2.41 -4.51
C LEU A 60 5.38 -2.16 -3.76
N LYS A 61 5.62 -2.93 -2.71
CA LYS A 61 6.90 -2.98 -2.02
C LYS A 61 7.57 -4.32 -2.25
N GLU A 62 8.81 -4.27 -2.67
CA GLU A 62 9.71 -5.41 -2.76
C GLU A 62 10.64 -5.41 -1.55
N GLN A 63 10.71 -6.52 -0.84
CA GLN A 63 11.53 -6.68 0.34
C GLN A 63 12.40 -7.92 0.20
N LEU A 64 13.73 -7.74 0.28
CA LEU A 64 14.67 -8.85 0.31
C LEU A 64 14.48 -9.65 1.60
N LEU A 65 14.38 -10.96 1.46
CA LEU A 65 14.32 -11.89 2.58
C LEU A 65 15.71 -12.19 3.11
N THR A 66 15.81 -12.25 4.42
CA THR A 66 17.03 -12.66 5.12
C THR A 66 16.74 -13.96 5.88
N ALA A 67 17.57 -14.96 5.69
CA ALA A 67 17.43 -16.24 6.38
C ALA A 67 17.37 -16.03 7.91
N GLY A 68 16.40 -16.67 8.55
CA GLY A 68 16.19 -16.55 9.99
C GLY A 68 15.45 -15.29 10.46
N THR A 69 15.07 -14.39 9.55
CA THR A 69 14.32 -13.18 9.88
C THR A 69 12.86 -13.34 9.43
N SER A 70 11.92 -13.32 10.37
CA SER A 70 10.49 -13.47 10.07
C SER A 70 9.74 -12.14 9.97
N THR A 71 10.24 -11.06 10.57
CA THR A 71 9.54 -9.78 10.67
C THR A 71 10.28 -8.68 9.95
N TYR A 72 9.58 -7.97 9.09
CA TYR A 72 10.10 -6.85 8.29
C TYR A 72 9.26 -5.61 8.52
N THR A 73 9.92 -4.45 8.56
CA THR A 73 9.25 -3.15 8.68
C THR A 73 8.61 -2.77 7.35
N ALA A 74 7.33 -2.49 7.37
CA ALA A 74 6.61 -1.93 6.23
C ALA A 74 6.90 -0.42 6.09
N PRO A 75 6.64 0.20 4.92
CA PRO A 75 6.78 1.64 4.75
C PRO A 75 5.98 2.43 5.79
N THR A 76 6.53 3.58 6.19
CA THR A 76 5.80 4.52 7.08
C THR A 76 4.48 4.93 6.42
N ASN A 77 3.43 5.05 7.23
CA ASN A 77 2.05 5.34 6.79
C ASN A 77 1.33 4.17 6.09
N THR A 78 1.86 2.94 6.14
CA THR A 78 1.10 1.77 5.71
C THR A 78 -0.11 1.56 6.63
N ASN A 79 -1.31 1.68 6.07
CA ASN A 79 -2.54 1.38 6.79
C ASN A 79 -2.81 -0.13 6.80
N ASP A 80 -2.58 -0.80 5.68
CA ASP A 80 -2.75 -2.24 5.55
C ASP A 80 -1.90 -2.80 4.41
N ILE A 81 -1.66 -4.12 4.47
CA ILE A 81 -1.11 -4.91 3.38
C ILE A 81 -2.26 -5.74 2.81
N LEU A 82 -2.55 -5.53 1.53
CA LEU A 82 -3.68 -6.15 0.85
C LEU A 82 -3.35 -7.59 0.47
N GLU A 83 -2.27 -7.75 -0.26
CA GLU A 83 -1.80 -9.02 -0.80
C GLU A 83 -0.28 -9.11 -0.65
N ALA A 84 0.22 -10.33 -0.47
CA ALA A 84 1.65 -10.60 -0.44
C ALA A 84 1.95 -11.93 -1.13
N TYR A 85 3.11 -12.00 -1.76
CA TYR A 85 3.65 -13.19 -2.39
C TYR A 85 5.16 -13.25 -2.25
N ILE A 86 5.71 -14.44 -2.29
CA ILE A 86 7.17 -14.65 -2.32
C ILE A 86 7.61 -14.93 -3.75
N SER A 87 8.80 -14.47 -4.09
CA SER A 87 9.36 -14.54 -5.43
C SER A 87 10.83 -14.97 -5.41
N THR A 88 11.28 -15.61 -6.48
CA THR A 88 12.67 -15.98 -6.66
C THR A 88 13.55 -14.81 -7.10
N THR A 89 12.95 -13.79 -7.72
CA THR A 89 13.63 -12.58 -8.23
C THR A 89 12.81 -11.34 -7.92
N THR A 90 13.33 -10.15 -8.20
CA THR A 90 12.57 -8.90 -8.07
C THR A 90 11.30 -8.91 -8.94
N GLY A 91 10.19 -8.42 -8.42
CA GLY A 91 8.83 -8.60 -8.94
C GLY A 91 8.50 -8.06 -10.33
N THR A 92 9.47 -7.50 -11.03
CA THR A 92 9.30 -6.95 -12.39
C THR A 92 9.86 -7.84 -13.50
N THR A 93 10.48 -8.98 -13.16
CA THR A 93 11.10 -9.87 -14.15
C THR A 93 10.15 -10.99 -14.56
N SER A 94 9.94 -11.18 -15.84
CA SER A 94 8.97 -12.10 -16.44
C SER A 94 9.24 -13.61 -16.23
N SER A 95 10.21 -14.00 -15.42
CA SER A 95 10.57 -15.39 -15.12
C SER A 95 10.56 -15.70 -13.62
N THR A 96 9.69 -15.03 -12.88
CA THR A 96 9.51 -15.26 -11.45
C THR A 96 8.61 -16.44 -11.19
N ASN A 97 9.00 -17.32 -10.27
CA ASN A 97 8.06 -18.25 -9.65
C ASN A 97 7.49 -17.57 -8.41
N ASP A 98 6.25 -17.11 -8.53
CA ASP A 98 5.57 -16.40 -7.47
C ASP A 98 4.63 -17.35 -6.72
N VAL A 99 4.69 -17.29 -5.39
CA VAL A 99 3.81 -18.08 -4.51
C VAL A 99 3.06 -17.12 -3.59
N SER A 100 1.73 -17.09 -3.72
CA SER A 100 0.87 -16.26 -2.88
C SER A 100 0.95 -16.67 -1.41
N LEU A 101 0.94 -15.69 -0.54
CA LEU A 101 0.87 -15.88 0.91
C LEU A 101 -0.55 -15.62 1.41
N THR A 102 -0.99 -16.42 2.37
CA THR A 102 -2.29 -16.24 3.01
C THR A 102 -2.18 -15.25 4.16
N LYS A 103 -3.01 -14.22 4.13
CA LYS A 103 -3.13 -13.26 5.24
C LYS A 103 -3.86 -13.89 6.40
N ILE A 104 -3.28 -13.82 7.60
CA ILE A 104 -3.88 -14.34 8.83
C ILE A 104 -4.08 -13.22 9.85
N SER A 105 -5.04 -13.43 10.74
CA SER A 105 -5.32 -12.51 11.83
C SER A 105 -4.30 -12.65 12.96
N ARG A 106 -4.27 -11.66 13.87
CA ARG A 106 -3.42 -11.68 15.05
C ARG A 106 -3.69 -12.91 15.94
N SER A 107 -4.95 -13.29 16.10
CA SER A 107 -5.34 -14.46 16.90
C SER A 107 -4.90 -15.76 16.27
N GLU A 108 -5.03 -15.89 14.95
CA GLU A 108 -4.54 -17.06 14.22
C GLU A 108 -3.02 -17.14 14.30
N TYR A 109 -2.30 -16.03 14.08
CA TYR A 109 -0.86 -16.02 14.25
C TYR A 109 -0.44 -16.41 15.68
N ALA A 110 -1.16 -15.93 16.71
CA ALA A 110 -0.87 -16.27 18.12
C ALA A 110 -1.04 -17.77 18.38
N ALA A 111 -1.99 -18.42 17.73
CA ALA A 111 -2.28 -19.85 17.86
C ALA A 111 -1.32 -20.75 17.11
N LEU A 112 -0.51 -20.23 16.19
CA LEU A 112 0.44 -21.03 15.41
C LEU A 112 1.51 -21.65 16.33
N PRO A 113 1.77 -22.95 16.18
CA PRO A 113 2.85 -23.60 16.89
C PRO A 113 4.20 -23.26 16.25
N ASN A 114 5.26 -23.39 17.03
CA ASN A 114 6.65 -23.35 16.54
C ASN A 114 6.98 -22.19 15.56
N LYS A 115 6.75 -20.95 16.01
CA LYS A 115 6.97 -19.73 15.21
C LYS A 115 8.40 -19.54 14.72
N GLY A 116 9.38 -20.20 15.31
CA GLY A 116 10.78 -20.21 14.90
C GLY A 116 11.15 -21.25 13.84
N SER A 117 10.17 -22.04 13.37
CA SER A 117 10.40 -23.01 12.30
C SER A 117 10.82 -22.28 11.01
N THR A 118 11.97 -22.67 10.46
CA THR A 118 12.50 -22.14 9.19
C THR A 118 11.98 -22.95 8.01
N GLY A 119 11.74 -22.28 6.91
CA GLY A 119 11.27 -22.90 5.68
C GLY A 119 10.68 -21.88 4.71
N GLN A 120 9.90 -22.37 3.75
CA GLN A 120 9.21 -21.50 2.81
C GLN A 120 8.00 -20.87 3.50
N PRO A 121 7.91 -19.52 3.55
CA PRO A 121 6.73 -18.84 4.08
C PRO A 121 5.46 -19.23 3.31
N SER A 122 4.37 -19.40 4.03
CA SER A 122 3.04 -19.69 3.47
C SER A 122 1.96 -18.73 3.93
N GLN A 123 2.20 -18.06 5.05
CA GLN A 123 1.25 -17.15 5.67
C GLN A 123 1.97 -15.88 6.13
N TYR A 124 1.20 -14.80 6.26
CA TYR A 124 1.70 -13.55 6.85
C TYR A 124 0.69 -12.88 7.75
N TYR A 125 1.21 -12.20 8.75
CA TYR A 125 0.46 -11.36 9.67
C TYR A 125 0.94 -9.91 9.58
N VAL A 126 0.02 -8.97 9.63
CA VAL A 126 0.31 -7.52 9.59
C VAL A 126 0.05 -6.91 10.95
N ASP A 127 1.08 -6.31 11.55
CA ASP A 127 0.93 -5.50 12.75
C ASP A 127 0.81 -4.02 12.33
N ARG A 128 -0.35 -3.41 12.64
CA ARG A 128 -0.73 -2.05 12.23
C ARG A 128 -0.45 -1.04 13.33
N GLN A 129 0.74 -1.07 13.90
CA GLN A 129 1.16 -0.08 14.89
C GLN A 129 1.73 1.17 14.20
N THR A 130 2.22 2.13 15.00
CA THR A 130 2.90 3.34 14.50
C THR A 130 4.05 3.02 13.54
N THR A 131 4.75 1.91 13.78
CA THR A 131 5.71 1.32 12.85
C THR A 131 5.13 0.00 12.38
N PRO A 132 4.44 -0.02 11.21
CA PRO A 132 3.80 -1.23 10.73
C PRO A 132 4.82 -2.28 10.34
N THR A 133 4.50 -3.55 10.60
CA THR A 133 5.37 -4.68 10.24
C THR A 133 4.59 -5.79 9.57
N ILE A 134 5.26 -6.50 8.67
CA ILE A 134 4.82 -7.78 8.13
C ILE A 134 5.62 -8.90 8.76
N THR A 135 4.95 -9.88 9.32
CA THR A 135 5.58 -11.06 9.91
C THR A 135 5.18 -12.30 9.13
N LEU A 136 6.16 -13.02 8.66
CA LEU A 136 6.00 -14.22 7.84
C LEU A 136 5.97 -15.49 8.72
N TYR A 137 5.20 -16.45 8.33
CA TYR A 137 5.19 -17.80 8.87
C TYR A 137 5.22 -18.83 7.71
N GLN A 138 6.16 -19.70 7.64
CA GLN A 138 7.38 -19.96 8.45
C GLN A 138 8.44 -18.86 8.28
N THR A 139 9.43 -18.86 9.17
CA THR A 139 10.59 -17.98 9.05
C THR A 139 11.37 -18.31 7.77
N PRO A 140 11.63 -17.34 6.88
CA PRO A 140 12.32 -17.60 5.62
C PRO A 140 13.69 -18.26 5.81
N ASP A 141 13.98 -19.26 5.01
CA ASP A 141 15.34 -19.80 4.83
C ASP A 141 16.12 -19.06 3.74
N ALA A 142 15.40 -18.26 2.92
CA ALA A 142 15.92 -17.48 1.79
C ALA A 142 16.73 -18.30 0.77
N SER A 143 16.52 -19.61 0.70
CA SER A 143 17.28 -20.51 -0.19
C SER A 143 16.75 -20.48 -1.63
N THR A 144 15.44 -20.50 -1.81
CA THR A 144 14.78 -20.51 -3.12
C THR A 144 14.07 -19.20 -3.38
N TYR A 145 13.26 -18.74 -2.40
CA TYR A 145 12.53 -17.48 -2.48
C TYR A 145 13.31 -16.41 -1.73
N THR A 146 13.78 -15.42 -2.48
CA THR A 146 14.66 -14.39 -1.95
C THR A 146 13.96 -13.06 -1.69
N TYR A 147 12.73 -12.90 -2.19
CA TYR A 147 11.94 -11.67 -2.01
C TYR A 147 10.56 -11.98 -1.47
N VAL A 148 10.04 -11.07 -0.65
CA VAL A 148 8.60 -10.92 -0.40
C VAL A 148 8.14 -9.61 -1.02
N ASN A 149 7.14 -9.70 -1.86
CA ASN A 149 6.50 -8.59 -2.53
C ASN A 149 5.10 -8.43 -1.97
N TYR A 150 4.70 -7.21 -1.69
CA TYR A 150 3.37 -6.96 -1.15
C TYR A 150 2.81 -5.62 -1.61
N TYR A 151 1.50 -5.63 -1.87
CA TYR A 151 0.74 -4.42 -2.13
C TYR A 151 0.25 -3.83 -0.82
N TYR A 152 0.62 -2.60 -0.56
CA TYR A 152 0.25 -1.88 0.66
C TYR A 152 -0.53 -0.60 0.35
N LEU A 153 -1.25 -0.13 1.37
CA LEU A 153 -2.13 1.03 1.32
C LEU A 153 -1.76 2.02 2.41
#